data_84eddcfbe2bc804b72f5430e94664d11
#
_entry.id   84eddcfbe2bc804b72f5430e94664d11
#
_cell.length_a   1.000
_cell.length_b   1.000
_cell.length_c   1.000
_cell.angle_alpha   90.00
_cell.angle_beta   90.00
_cell.angle_gamma   90.00
#
_symmetry.space_group_name_H-M   'P 1'
#
loop_
_entity.id
_entity.type
_entity.pdbx_description
1 polymer ?
#
loop_
_entity_poly.entity_id
_entity_poly.type
_entity_poly.pdbx_seq_one_letter_code
_entity_poly.pdbx_strand_id
1 'polypeptide(L)'
;MSQATTPSPVAAVTASSDKKRGRLFLVPAPLDFGCEQQAPLEDALPRATIGQAAQLSHWICENAKSTRAYLKRVDAIQALATPIQAQQITELPREVHKKGDHGDKGAPVFDARPLLAAALQGHDMGLVSEAGMPAVADPGSSIVRAAHDLEIPVVPLVGPVSLLLALAASGMNGQNFAFLGYLPQSGQERTQRIRELESFALKTGQTQVFIETPYRNAALWQALTQTLQTNTR
;
A
#
# COMPACT_ATOMS: atom_id res chain seq x y z
N MET A 1 15.76 -28.51 67.42
CA MET A 1 15.08 -27.19 67.23
C MET A 1 15.33 -26.74 65.81
N SER A 2 14.36 -27.01 64.93
CA SER A 2 14.46 -26.67 63.50
C SER A 2 13.47 -25.54 63.24
N GLN A 3 14.00 -24.39 62.79
CA GLN A 3 13.17 -23.23 62.46
C GLN A 3 12.69 -23.36 61.01
N ALA A 4 11.37 -23.36 60.83
CA ALA A 4 10.70 -23.30 59.55
C ALA A 4 10.68 -21.86 59.04
N THR A 5 11.31 -21.61 57.89
CA THR A 5 11.26 -20.35 57.15
C THR A 5 9.99 -20.35 56.27
N THR A 6 9.08 -19.42 56.55
CA THR A 6 7.90 -19.10 55.74
C THR A 6 8.30 -18.38 54.46
N PRO A 7 7.80 -18.75 53.27
CA PRO A 7 8.05 -18.00 52.04
C PRO A 7 7.18 -16.74 51.98
N SER A 8 7.78 -15.61 51.64
CA SER A 8 7.14 -14.33 51.33
C SER A 8 6.17 -14.44 50.13
N PRO A 9 5.06 -13.72 50.13
CA PRO A 9 4.13 -13.73 49.01
C PRO A 9 4.73 -13.02 47.81
N VAL A 10 4.74 -13.74 46.67
CA VAL A 10 5.05 -13.20 45.35
C VAL A 10 3.99 -12.15 45.02
N ALA A 11 4.44 -10.91 44.79
CA ALA A 11 3.59 -9.81 44.35
C ALA A 11 2.86 -10.20 43.05
N ALA A 12 1.55 -10.16 43.12
CA ALA A 12 0.70 -10.32 41.92
C ALA A 12 1.03 -9.22 40.93
N VAL A 13 1.57 -9.60 39.79
CA VAL A 13 1.69 -8.74 38.62
C VAL A 13 0.25 -8.41 38.22
N THR A 14 -0.16 -7.19 38.46
CA THR A 14 -1.44 -6.65 38.00
C THR A 14 -1.45 -6.76 36.48
N ALA A 15 -2.30 -7.62 35.94
CA ALA A 15 -2.63 -7.69 34.52
C ALA A 15 -3.09 -6.30 34.08
N SER A 16 -2.29 -5.61 33.26
CA SER A 16 -2.70 -4.43 32.55
C SER A 16 -3.92 -4.85 31.70
N SER A 17 -5.00 -4.12 31.78
CA SER A 17 -6.20 -4.35 30.96
C SER A 17 -5.76 -4.27 29.49
N ASP A 18 -5.65 -5.42 28.82
CA ASP A 18 -5.41 -5.54 27.40
C ASP A 18 -6.57 -4.87 26.64
N LYS A 19 -6.48 -3.57 26.45
CA LYS A 19 -7.40 -2.84 25.60
C LYS A 19 -7.21 -3.40 24.19
N LYS A 20 -8.19 -4.15 23.70
CA LYS A 20 -8.13 -4.77 22.36
C LYS A 20 -7.80 -3.69 21.34
N ARG A 21 -6.64 -3.81 20.68
CA ARG A 21 -6.22 -2.91 19.59
C ARG A 21 -7.17 -3.07 18.41
N GLY A 22 -7.42 -1.99 17.68
CA GLY A 22 -8.05 -2.04 16.37
C GLY A 22 -7.13 -2.67 15.34
N ARG A 23 -7.64 -2.83 14.13
CA ARG A 23 -6.93 -3.42 12.97
C ARG A 23 -6.64 -2.34 11.93
N LEU A 24 -5.57 -2.50 11.17
CA LEU A 24 -5.29 -1.72 9.97
C LEU A 24 -5.72 -2.52 8.74
N PHE A 25 -6.74 -2.05 8.03
CA PHE A 25 -7.19 -2.63 6.78
C PHE A 25 -6.50 -1.94 5.61
N LEU A 26 -5.86 -2.71 4.73
CA LEU A 26 -5.37 -2.21 3.45
C LEU A 26 -6.53 -2.29 2.47
N VAL A 27 -7.11 -1.15 2.14
CA VAL A 27 -8.35 -1.05 1.35
C VAL A 27 -8.00 -0.68 -0.08
N PRO A 28 -8.15 -1.60 -1.05
CA PRO A 28 -7.88 -1.29 -2.44
C PRO A 28 -8.92 -0.35 -3.03
N ALA A 29 -8.49 0.48 -3.97
CA ALA A 29 -9.35 1.32 -4.80
C ALA A 29 -9.40 0.78 -6.24
N PRO A 30 -10.44 1.13 -7.03
CA PRO A 30 -10.47 0.83 -8.46
C PRO A 30 -9.30 1.46 -9.21
N LEU A 31 -8.96 0.92 -10.39
CA LEU A 31 -7.90 1.47 -11.27
C LEU A 31 -8.41 2.56 -12.22
N ASP A 32 -9.52 3.20 -11.90
CA ASP A 32 -10.21 4.21 -12.72
C ASP A 32 -10.00 5.66 -12.22
N PHE A 33 -9.00 5.88 -11.37
CA PHE A 33 -8.67 7.21 -10.87
C PHE A 33 -8.28 8.15 -12.03
N GLY A 34 -8.95 9.32 -12.10
CA GLY A 34 -8.72 10.30 -13.15
C GLY A 34 -9.35 9.96 -14.52
N CYS A 35 -10.06 8.85 -14.65
CA CYS A 35 -10.85 8.54 -15.84
C CYS A 35 -12.13 9.39 -15.91
N GLU A 36 -12.53 9.80 -17.13
CA GLU A 36 -13.77 10.54 -17.34
C GLU A 36 -15.00 9.69 -17.00
N GLN A 37 -14.92 8.40 -17.31
CA GLN A 37 -15.96 7.42 -16.97
C GLN A 37 -15.39 6.42 -15.97
N GLN A 38 -16.11 6.23 -14.88
CA GLN A 38 -15.78 5.27 -13.84
C GLN A 38 -16.75 4.08 -13.92
N ALA A 39 -16.21 2.86 -13.91
CA ALA A 39 -17.01 1.64 -13.87
C ALA A 39 -17.74 1.50 -12.52
N PRO A 40 -18.80 0.69 -12.43
CA PRO A 40 -19.38 0.31 -11.14
C PRO A 40 -18.31 -0.25 -10.20
N LEU A 41 -18.39 0.13 -8.92
CA LEU A 41 -17.37 -0.26 -7.94
C LEU A 41 -17.28 -1.79 -7.77
N GLU A 42 -18.42 -2.47 -7.93
CA GLU A 42 -18.56 -3.92 -7.81
C GLU A 42 -17.89 -4.69 -8.95
N ASP A 43 -17.58 -4.03 -10.08
CA ASP A 43 -16.81 -4.65 -11.17
C ASP A 43 -15.32 -4.79 -10.84
N ALA A 44 -14.83 -3.98 -9.89
CA ALA A 44 -13.42 -3.95 -9.48
C ALA A 44 -13.18 -4.52 -8.08
N LEU A 45 -14.14 -4.37 -7.17
CA LEU A 45 -14.00 -4.76 -5.76
C LEU A 45 -15.03 -5.79 -5.35
N PRO A 46 -14.62 -6.88 -4.65
CA PRO A 46 -15.56 -7.83 -4.06
C PRO A 46 -16.49 -7.13 -3.03
N ARG A 47 -17.72 -7.62 -2.92
CA ARG A 47 -18.68 -7.11 -1.91
C ARG A 47 -18.15 -7.15 -0.48
N ALA A 48 -17.34 -8.15 -0.13
CA ALA A 48 -16.71 -8.23 1.18
C ALA A 48 -15.75 -7.05 1.44
N THR A 49 -14.98 -6.63 0.43
CA THR A 49 -14.11 -5.44 0.49
C THR A 49 -14.92 -4.16 0.65
N ILE A 50 -15.98 -3.99 -0.16
CA ILE A 50 -16.89 -2.84 -0.07
C ILE A 50 -17.56 -2.80 1.30
N GLY A 51 -18.05 -3.94 1.79
CA GLY A 51 -18.70 -4.07 3.10
C GLY A 51 -17.75 -3.75 4.24
N GLN A 52 -16.50 -4.21 4.21
CA GLN A 52 -15.52 -3.85 5.23
C GLN A 52 -15.18 -2.36 5.18
N ALA A 53 -14.99 -1.78 3.99
CA ALA A 53 -14.75 -0.34 3.84
C ALA A 53 -15.90 0.49 4.42
N ALA A 54 -17.15 0.08 4.23
CA ALA A 54 -18.32 0.76 4.78
C ALA A 54 -18.38 0.79 6.31
N GLN A 55 -17.72 -0.14 7.01
CA GLN A 55 -17.67 -0.20 8.47
C GLN A 55 -16.58 0.69 9.09
N LEU A 56 -15.62 1.18 8.28
CA LEU A 56 -14.50 1.98 8.79
C LEU A 56 -14.90 3.45 8.92
N SER A 57 -14.34 4.09 9.94
CA SER A 57 -14.54 5.53 10.21
C SER A 57 -13.23 6.32 10.31
N HIS A 58 -12.08 5.64 10.36
CA HIS A 58 -10.75 6.23 10.47
C HIS A 58 -9.92 5.82 9.27
N TRP A 59 -9.34 6.80 8.58
CA TRP A 59 -8.64 6.59 7.31
C TRP A 59 -7.28 7.28 7.29
N ILE A 60 -6.31 6.59 6.72
CA ILE A 60 -5.04 7.14 6.28
C ILE A 60 -5.03 7.07 4.76
N CYS A 61 -4.67 8.15 4.08
CA CYS A 61 -4.74 8.22 2.61
C CYS A 61 -3.71 9.18 2.03
N GLU A 62 -3.56 9.14 0.72
CA GLU A 62 -2.76 10.11 -0.03
C GLU A 62 -3.48 11.45 -0.19
N ASN A 63 -4.80 11.40 -0.41
CA ASN A 63 -5.61 12.59 -0.67
C ASN A 63 -7.03 12.41 -0.12
N ALA A 64 -7.42 13.31 0.78
CA ALA A 64 -8.73 13.25 1.43
C ALA A 64 -9.90 13.51 0.47
N LYS A 65 -9.69 14.25 -0.63
CA LYS A 65 -10.75 14.52 -1.62
C LYS A 65 -11.07 13.24 -2.41
N SER A 66 -10.06 12.54 -2.91
CA SER A 66 -10.24 11.28 -3.64
C SER A 66 -10.80 10.19 -2.72
N THR A 67 -10.34 10.13 -1.46
CA THR A 67 -10.88 9.21 -0.45
C THR A 67 -12.37 9.47 -0.18
N ARG A 68 -12.80 10.72 -0.03
CA ARG A 68 -14.23 11.04 0.10
C ARG A 68 -15.04 10.67 -1.14
N ALA A 69 -14.46 10.83 -2.34
CA ALA A 69 -15.12 10.41 -3.57
C ALA A 69 -15.28 8.88 -3.62
N TYR A 70 -14.25 8.12 -3.23
CA TYR A 70 -14.31 6.67 -3.07
C TYR A 70 -15.39 6.25 -2.07
N LEU A 71 -15.40 6.87 -0.87
CA LEU A 71 -16.41 6.57 0.16
C LEU A 71 -17.85 6.86 -0.28
N LYS A 72 -18.08 7.88 -1.12
CA LYS A 72 -19.40 8.13 -1.73
C LYS A 72 -19.83 6.98 -2.67
N ARG A 73 -18.88 6.40 -3.40
CA ARG A 73 -19.17 5.22 -4.25
C ARG A 73 -19.48 3.99 -3.39
N VAL A 74 -18.78 3.81 -2.27
CA VAL A 74 -19.09 2.75 -1.29
C VAL A 74 -20.48 2.95 -0.70
N ASP A 75 -20.82 4.16 -0.24
CA ASP A 75 -22.10 4.51 0.39
C ASP A 75 -23.31 4.26 -0.54
N ALA A 76 -23.12 4.44 -1.84
CA ALA A 76 -24.15 4.17 -2.84
C ALA A 76 -24.50 2.68 -2.97
N ILE A 77 -23.61 1.77 -2.55
CA ILE A 77 -23.80 0.31 -2.61
C ILE A 77 -24.13 -0.25 -1.22
N GLN A 78 -23.40 0.22 -0.22
CA GLN A 78 -23.58 -0.18 1.17
C GLN A 78 -23.44 1.05 2.09
N ALA A 79 -24.47 1.35 2.84
CA ALA A 79 -24.50 2.48 3.75
C ALA A 79 -23.29 2.47 4.70
N LEU A 80 -22.61 3.61 4.80
CA LEU A 80 -21.48 3.78 5.70
C LEU A 80 -21.94 3.72 7.16
N ALA A 81 -21.21 3.02 8.02
CA ALA A 81 -21.45 2.99 9.47
C ALA A 81 -21.34 4.38 10.12
N THR A 82 -20.55 5.27 9.52
CA THR A 82 -20.37 6.66 9.95
C THR A 82 -20.53 7.58 8.73
N PRO A 83 -21.39 8.63 8.80
CA PRO A 83 -21.57 9.56 7.69
C PRO A 83 -20.25 10.17 7.20
N ILE A 84 -20.16 10.49 5.90
CA ILE A 84 -18.91 11.00 5.28
C ILE A 84 -18.37 12.23 6.00
N GLN A 85 -19.25 13.10 6.52
CA GLN A 85 -18.85 14.33 7.23
C GLN A 85 -18.19 14.05 8.58
N ALA A 86 -18.47 12.89 9.19
CA ALA A 86 -17.93 12.46 10.48
C ALA A 86 -16.73 11.49 10.34
N GLN A 87 -16.36 11.12 9.10
CA GLN A 87 -15.19 10.30 8.84
C GLN A 87 -13.90 11.03 9.24
N GLN A 88 -13.04 10.35 9.97
CA GLN A 88 -11.72 10.84 10.37
C GLN A 88 -10.71 10.46 9.27
N ILE A 89 -10.34 11.42 8.43
CA ILE A 89 -9.45 11.19 7.28
C ILE A 89 -8.17 11.97 7.49
N THR A 90 -7.03 11.26 7.56
CA THR A 90 -5.69 11.83 7.73
C THR A 90 -4.88 11.59 6.46
N GLU A 91 -4.37 12.67 5.88
CA GLU A 91 -3.47 12.59 4.71
C GLU A 91 -2.04 12.27 5.14
N LEU A 92 -1.37 11.45 4.34
CA LEU A 92 0.07 11.25 4.44
C LEU A 92 0.82 12.56 4.12
N PRO A 93 1.94 12.84 4.78
CA PRO A 93 2.77 14.01 4.45
C PRO A 93 3.23 13.99 2.99
N ARG A 94 3.26 15.14 2.35
CA ARG A 94 3.64 15.28 0.92
C ARG A 94 5.04 14.76 0.60
N GLU A 95 5.95 14.81 1.57
CA GLU A 95 7.32 14.31 1.43
C GLU A 95 7.34 12.79 1.22
N VAL A 96 6.42 12.07 1.86
CA VAL A 96 6.26 10.62 1.74
C VAL A 96 5.76 10.25 0.34
N HIS A 97 4.85 11.07 -0.24
CA HIS A 97 4.34 10.85 -1.60
C HIS A 97 5.42 11.03 -2.68
N LYS A 98 6.33 12.03 -2.51
CA LYS A 98 7.30 12.40 -3.54
C LYS A 98 8.53 11.51 -3.57
N LYS A 99 8.97 11.01 -2.41
CA LYS A 99 10.22 10.25 -2.25
C LYS A 99 10.00 8.76 -2.04
N GLY A 100 8.73 8.34 -1.95
CA GLY A 100 8.39 7.04 -1.40
C GLY A 100 8.66 7.00 0.11
N ASP A 101 8.13 6.02 0.79
CA ASP A 101 8.34 5.86 2.23
C ASP A 101 9.53 4.92 2.58
N HIS A 102 10.34 4.60 1.57
CA HIS A 102 11.69 4.04 1.72
C HIS A 102 12.69 5.18 1.51
N GLY A 103 13.04 5.90 2.57
CA GLY A 103 13.96 7.03 2.49
C GLY A 103 15.30 6.67 1.82
N ASP A 104 15.89 7.64 1.11
CA ASP A 104 17.27 7.56 0.63
C ASP A 104 18.20 7.21 1.80
N LYS A 105 19.29 6.46 1.53
CA LYS A 105 20.30 6.12 2.54
C LYS A 105 20.76 7.40 3.26
N GLY A 106 20.40 7.53 4.56
CA GLY A 106 20.77 8.66 5.40
C GLY A 106 19.70 9.76 5.57
N ALA A 107 18.54 9.67 4.92
CA ALA A 107 17.40 10.55 5.21
C ALA A 107 16.66 10.10 6.48
N PRO A 108 16.10 11.01 7.30
CA PRO A 108 15.28 10.62 8.43
C PRO A 108 14.09 9.82 7.94
N VAL A 109 13.93 8.62 8.52
CA VAL A 109 12.79 7.74 8.21
C VAL A 109 11.52 8.40 8.77
N PHE A 110 10.48 8.49 7.95
CA PHE A 110 9.19 9.00 8.38
C PHE A 110 8.61 8.13 9.50
N ASP A 111 8.32 8.75 10.65
CA ASP A 111 7.66 8.06 11.77
C ASP A 111 6.14 8.06 11.56
N ALA A 112 5.62 6.92 11.18
CA ALA A 112 4.19 6.72 10.90
C ALA A 112 3.35 6.35 12.15
N ARG A 113 3.99 6.06 13.29
CA ARG A 113 3.30 5.62 14.52
C ARG A 113 2.20 6.58 15.00
N PRO A 114 2.38 7.92 14.96
CA PRO A 114 1.32 8.85 15.37
C PRO A 114 0.03 8.71 14.56
N LEU A 115 0.10 8.30 13.29
CA LEU A 115 -1.07 8.11 12.43
C LEU A 115 -1.93 6.91 12.84
N LEU A 116 -1.39 6.00 13.63
CA LEU A 116 -2.06 4.78 14.12
C LEU A 116 -2.67 4.93 15.51
N ALA A 117 -2.74 6.16 16.05
CA ALA A 117 -3.25 6.43 17.40
C ALA A 117 -4.68 5.89 17.62
N ALA A 118 -5.56 5.97 16.61
CA ALA A 118 -6.91 5.45 16.71
C ALA A 118 -6.95 3.92 16.85
N ALA A 119 -6.05 3.20 16.15
CA ALA A 119 -5.95 1.76 16.28
C ALA A 119 -5.48 1.34 17.70
N LEU A 120 -4.58 2.10 18.32
CA LEU A 120 -4.18 1.86 19.71
C LEU A 120 -5.32 2.12 20.70
N GLN A 121 -6.34 2.88 20.32
CA GLN A 121 -7.56 3.11 21.09
C GLN A 121 -8.66 2.08 20.85
N GLY A 122 -8.42 1.10 19.94
CA GLY A 122 -9.35 0.03 19.62
C GLY A 122 -10.21 0.27 18.37
N HIS A 123 -9.97 1.34 17.62
CA HIS A 123 -10.70 1.63 16.38
C HIS A 123 -10.04 0.93 15.17
N ASP A 124 -10.85 0.27 14.37
CA ASP A 124 -10.41 -0.23 13.06
C ASP A 124 -10.16 0.94 12.11
N MET A 125 -9.05 0.87 11.35
CA MET A 125 -8.61 1.93 10.43
C MET A 125 -8.45 1.39 9.02
N GLY A 126 -8.68 2.24 8.01
CA GLY A 126 -8.39 1.97 6.61
C GLY A 126 -7.15 2.73 6.12
N LEU A 127 -6.29 2.06 5.37
CA LEU A 127 -5.27 2.68 4.52
C LEU A 127 -5.73 2.53 3.07
N VAL A 128 -5.81 3.62 2.33
CA VAL A 128 -6.29 3.65 0.95
C VAL A 128 -5.41 4.54 0.08
N SER A 129 -5.06 4.06 -1.13
CA SER A 129 -4.40 4.83 -2.19
C SER A 129 -5.41 5.37 -3.19
N GLU A 130 -4.99 6.23 -4.11
CA GLU A 130 -5.87 6.78 -5.15
C GLU A 130 -6.32 5.73 -6.16
N ALA A 131 -5.50 4.68 -6.40
CA ALA A 131 -5.82 3.55 -7.27
C ALA A 131 -5.11 2.28 -6.81
N GLY A 132 -5.73 1.12 -6.97
CA GLY A 132 -5.11 -0.18 -6.67
C GLY A 132 -4.93 -0.48 -5.19
N MET A 133 -3.91 -1.29 -4.89
CA MET A 133 -3.60 -1.75 -3.53
C MET A 133 -2.65 -0.78 -2.84
N PRO A 134 -3.01 -0.21 -1.68
CA PRO A 134 -2.11 0.65 -0.92
C PRO A 134 -0.83 -0.10 -0.51
N ALA A 135 0.27 0.63 -0.37
CA ALA A 135 1.61 0.12 -0.08
C ALA A 135 2.23 -0.76 -1.18
N VAL A 136 1.60 -0.87 -2.35
CA VAL A 136 2.13 -1.57 -3.53
C VAL A 136 2.30 -0.57 -4.66
N ALA A 137 3.52 -0.18 -4.97
CA ALA A 137 3.90 0.92 -5.87
C ALA A 137 3.50 2.32 -5.38
N ASP A 138 2.68 2.40 -4.36
CA ASP A 138 2.16 3.60 -3.71
C ASP A 138 2.70 3.75 -2.27
N PRO A 139 2.61 4.95 -1.68
CA PRO A 139 2.92 5.15 -0.26
C PRO A 139 2.08 4.26 0.65
N GLY A 140 2.61 3.93 1.83
CA GLY A 140 1.88 3.18 2.86
C GLY A 140 2.69 2.08 3.54
N SER A 141 3.82 1.66 2.98
CA SER A 141 4.65 0.62 3.60
C SER A 141 5.22 1.06 4.95
N SER A 142 5.46 2.35 5.17
CA SER A 142 5.83 2.91 6.48
C SER A 142 4.72 2.74 7.52
N ILE A 143 3.45 2.92 7.11
CA ILE A 143 2.28 2.71 7.98
C ILE A 143 2.18 1.23 8.37
N VAL A 144 2.37 0.33 7.40
CA VAL A 144 2.34 -1.11 7.64
C VAL A 144 3.46 -1.54 8.59
N ARG A 145 4.69 -1.05 8.39
CA ARG A 145 5.80 -1.31 9.34
C ARG A 145 5.49 -0.81 10.74
N ALA A 146 5.02 0.44 10.85
CA ALA A 146 4.64 1.00 12.15
C ALA A 146 3.49 0.21 12.81
N ALA A 147 2.54 -0.31 12.05
CA ALA A 147 1.49 -1.17 12.58
C ALA A 147 2.06 -2.48 13.15
N HIS A 148 3.02 -3.11 12.46
CA HIS A 148 3.72 -4.29 12.99
C HIS A 148 4.53 -3.96 14.25
N ASP A 149 5.27 -2.85 14.26
CA ASP A 149 6.04 -2.40 15.44
C ASP A 149 5.14 -2.14 16.66
N LEU A 150 3.91 -1.70 16.42
CA LEU A 150 2.89 -1.45 17.43
C LEU A 150 1.99 -2.68 17.70
N GLU A 151 2.28 -3.84 17.10
CA GLU A 151 1.47 -5.06 17.18
C GLU A 151 -0.01 -4.83 16.81
N ILE A 152 -0.28 -3.93 15.88
CA ILE A 152 -1.61 -3.71 15.31
C ILE A 152 -1.80 -4.73 14.18
N PRO A 153 -2.85 -5.57 14.19
CA PRO A 153 -3.08 -6.53 13.13
C PRO A 153 -3.32 -5.83 11.79
N VAL A 154 -2.59 -6.26 10.74
CA VAL A 154 -2.74 -5.74 9.36
C VAL A 154 -3.55 -6.72 8.54
N VAL A 155 -4.61 -6.24 7.91
CA VAL A 155 -5.57 -7.06 7.14
C VAL A 155 -5.67 -6.52 5.70
N PRO A 156 -5.00 -7.15 4.73
CA PRO A 156 -5.17 -6.77 3.33
C PRO A 156 -6.56 -7.24 2.83
N LEU A 157 -7.28 -6.34 2.16
CA LEU A 157 -8.54 -6.67 1.49
C LEU A 157 -8.28 -7.00 0.02
N VAL A 158 -9.15 -7.80 -0.57
CA VAL A 158 -9.02 -8.22 -1.98
C VAL A 158 -9.44 -7.09 -2.93
N GLY A 159 -8.60 -6.80 -3.92
CA GLY A 159 -8.87 -5.82 -4.97
C GLY A 159 -7.80 -5.81 -6.06
N PRO A 160 -7.91 -4.92 -7.05
CA PRO A 160 -7.04 -4.91 -8.21
C PRO A 160 -5.63 -4.43 -7.87
N VAL A 161 -4.64 -5.02 -8.56
CA VAL A 161 -3.23 -4.61 -8.55
C VAL A 161 -2.76 -4.53 -10.00
N SER A 162 -2.58 -3.32 -10.54
CA SER A 162 -2.31 -3.10 -11.96
C SER A 162 -1.10 -3.87 -12.48
N LEU A 163 -0.01 -3.90 -11.72
CA LEU A 163 1.21 -4.61 -12.14
C LEU A 163 1.03 -6.14 -12.20
N LEU A 164 0.21 -6.74 -11.34
CA LEU A 164 -0.08 -8.17 -11.39
C LEU A 164 -1.05 -8.50 -12.53
N LEU A 165 -2.00 -7.62 -12.84
CA LEU A 165 -2.87 -7.77 -14.01
C LEU A 165 -2.07 -7.66 -15.31
N ALA A 166 -1.13 -6.71 -15.40
CA ALA A 166 -0.23 -6.59 -16.53
C ALA A 166 0.66 -7.82 -16.69
N LEU A 167 1.27 -8.30 -15.61
CA LEU A 167 2.08 -9.52 -15.60
C LEU A 167 1.27 -10.75 -16.08
N ALA A 168 0.06 -10.93 -15.56
CA ALA A 168 -0.79 -12.05 -15.94
C ALA A 168 -1.17 -12.01 -17.43
N ALA A 169 -1.42 -10.81 -17.98
CA ALA A 169 -1.78 -10.63 -19.38
C ALA A 169 -0.57 -10.70 -20.34
N SER A 170 0.67 -10.52 -19.84
CA SER A 170 1.87 -10.41 -20.68
C SER A 170 2.35 -11.71 -21.29
N GLY A 171 1.98 -12.87 -20.73
CA GLY A 171 2.56 -14.17 -21.08
C GLY A 171 4.01 -14.35 -20.64
N MET A 172 4.55 -13.45 -19.83
CA MET A 172 5.88 -13.52 -19.25
C MET A 172 5.90 -14.46 -18.03
N ASN A 173 7.11 -14.72 -17.48
CA ASN A 173 7.27 -15.60 -16.33
C ASN A 173 6.68 -15.01 -15.05
N GLY A 174 5.50 -15.45 -14.65
CA GLY A 174 4.83 -15.05 -13.42
C GLY A 174 5.30 -15.74 -12.14
N GLN A 175 6.21 -16.72 -12.25
CA GLN A 175 6.79 -17.42 -11.08
C GLN A 175 8.14 -16.81 -10.66
N ASN A 176 8.80 -16.10 -11.56
CA ASN A 176 10.05 -15.39 -11.28
C ASN A 176 9.99 -14.01 -11.91
N PHE A 177 9.64 -12.99 -11.10
CA PHE A 177 9.54 -11.60 -11.52
C PHE A 177 10.03 -10.65 -10.43
N ALA A 178 10.42 -9.45 -10.82
CA ALA A 178 10.79 -8.39 -9.92
C ALA A 178 10.08 -7.09 -10.30
N PHE A 179 9.47 -6.43 -9.33
CA PHE A 179 8.98 -5.06 -9.47
C PHE A 179 10.10 -4.09 -9.08
N LEU A 180 10.44 -3.19 -10.01
CA LEU A 180 11.60 -2.30 -9.92
C LEU A 180 11.22 -0.83 -9.63
N GLY A 181 9.91 -0.55 -9.55
CA GLY A 181 9.44 0.84 -9.43
C GLY A 181 9.69 1.63 -10.72
N TYR A 182 10.19 2.86 -10.57
CA TYR A 182 10.51 3.75 -11.70
C TYR A 182 11.95 3.55 -12.18
N LEU A 183 12.14 3.62 -13.50
CA LEU A 183 13.48 3.69 -14.07
C LEU A 183 14.06 5.11 -13.93
N PRO A 184 15.41 5.27 -14.03
CA PRO A 184 16.05 6.57 -13.93
C PRO A 184 15.47 7.60 -14.90
N GLN A 185 15.35 8.86 -14.47
CA GLN A 185 14.83 9.95 -15.29
C GLN A 185 15.87 10.47 -16.30
N SER A 186 17.16 10.43 -15.94
CA SER A 186 18.27 10.76 -16.84
C SER A 186 18.29 9.79 -18.02
N GLY A 187 18.32 10.30 -19.24
CA GLY A 187 18.31 9.48 -20.45
C GLY A 187 19.48 8.48 -20.51
N GLN A 188 20.67 8.91 -20.12
CA GLN A 188 21.87 8.06 -20.10
C GLN A 188 21.75 6.94 -19.06
N GLU A 189 21.40 7.28 -17.81
CA GLU A 189 21.24 6.31 -16.74
C GLU A 189 20.08 5.33 -17.03
N ARG A 190 18.99 5.82 -17.61
CA ARG A 190 17.85 4.99 -18.02
C ARG A 190 18.27 3.99 -19.10
N THR A 191 19.00 4.41 -20.13
CA THR A 191 19.51 3.53 -21.17
C THR A 191 20.46 2.46 -20.61
N GLN A 192 21.37 2.85 -19.74
CA GLN A 192 22.25 1.93 -19.03
C GLN A 192 21.42 0.90 -18.23
N ARG A 193 20.43 1.37 -17.45
CA ARG A 193 19.59 0.52 -16.62
C ARG A 193 18.78 -0.47 -17.45
N ILE A 194 18.22 -0.06 -18.58
CA ILE A 194 17.48 -0.93 -19.50
C ILE A 194 18.37 -2.06 -19.99
N ARG A 195 19.63 -1.80 -20.40
CA ARG A 195 20.57 -2.84 -20.83
C ARG A 195 20.92 -3.83 -19.73
N GLU A 196 21.13 -3.34 -18.52
CA GLU A 196 21.41 -4.18 -17.34
C GLU A 196 20.24 -5.12 -17.06
N LEU A 197 19.01 -4.60 -17.07
CA LEU A 197 17.78 -5.36 -16.80
C LEU A 197 17.52 -6.40 -17.90
N GLU A 198 17.72 -6.04 -19.16
CA GLU A 198 17.61 -6.97 -20.28
C GLU A 198 18.62 -8.12 -20.14
N SER A 199 19.89 -7.80 -19.91
CA SER A 199 20.95 -8.79 -19.72
C SER A 199 20.64 -9.72 -18.54
N PHE A 200 20.13 -9.17 -17.44
CA PHE A 200 19.72 -9.96 -16.27
C PHE A 200 18.53 -10.86 -16.59
N ALA A 201 17.51 -10.32 -17.25
CA ALA A 201 16.32 -11.08 -17.65
C ALA A 201 16.66 -12.25 -18.57
N LEU A 202 17.50 -12.00 -19.59
CA LEU A 202 17.95 -13.05 -20.53
C LEU A 202 18.77 -14.13 -19.84
N LYS A 203 19.58 -13.78 -18.83
CA LYS A 203 20.41 -14.74 -18.09
C LYS A 203 19.61 -15.57 -17.10
N THR A 204 18.60 -14.99 -16.44
CA THR A 204 17.92 -15.61 -15.29
C THR A 204 16.50 -16.09 -15.59
N GLY A 205 15.91 -15.64 -16.69
CA GLY A 205 14.49 -15.85 -17.01
C GLY A 205 13.54 -15.06 -16.09
N GLN A 206 14.04 -14.05 -15.35
CA GLN A 206 13.23 -13.22 -14.47
C GLN A 206 12.54 -12.11 -15.25
N THR A 207 11.21 -12.01 -15.13
CA THR A 207 10.44 -10.89 -15.69
C THR A 207 10.74 -9.62 -14.91
N GLN A 208 11.04 -8.53 -15.62
CA GLN A 208 11.29 -7.22 -15.04
C GLN A 208 10.03 -6.35 -15.21
N VAL A 209 9.43 -5.94 -14.09
CA VAL A 209 8.22 -5.10 -14.06
C VAL A 209 8.61 -3.72 -13.55
N PHE A 210 8.25 -2.68 -14.27
CA PHE A 210 8.47 -1.28 -13.87
C PHE A 210 7.27 -0.43 -14.29
N ILE A 211 7.16 0.75 -13.70
CA ILE A 211 6.07 1.70 -13.97
C ILE A 211 6.63 3.05 -14.42
N GLU A 212 5.77 3.83 -15.08
CA GLU A 212 6.09 5.21 -15.41
C GLU A 212 4.84 6.09 -15.29
N THR A 213 5.04 7.37 -15.10
CA THR A 213 3.96 8.36 -15.07
C THR A 213 3.47 8.66 -16.50
N PRO A 214 2.16 8.95 -16.70
CA PRO A 214 1.60 9.16 -18.05
C PRO A 214 2.36 10.16 -18.92
N TYR A 215 2.82 11.27 -18.32
CA TYR A 215 3.53 12.32 -19.03
C TYR A 215 4.98 11.95 -19.44
N ARG A 216 5.53 10.84 -18.95
CA ARG A 216 6.86 10.31 -19.30
C ARG A 216 6.80 9.04 -20.15
N ASN A 217 5.61 8.48 -20.38
CA ASN A 217 5.45 7.22 -21.11
C ASN A 217 6.09 7.24 -22.49
N ALA A 218 5.92 8.33 -23.27
CA ALA A 218 6.50 8.45 -24.59
C ALA A 218 8.04 8.38 -24.57
N ALA A 219 8.67 9.08 -23.61
CA ALA A 219 10.12 9.07 -23.45
C ALA A 219 10.65 7.71 -22.98
N LEU A 220 9.93 7.00 -22.14
CA LEU A 220 10.28 5.64 -21.73
C LEU A 220 10.14 4.67 -22.90
N TRP A 221 9.03 4.73 -23.63
CA TRP A 221 8.79 3.89 -24.81
C TRP A 221 9.89 4.04 -25.86
N GLN A 222 10.26 5.29 -26.17
CA GLN A 222 11.36 5.57 -27.07
C GLN A 222 12.69 4.99 -26.58
N ALA A 223 13.00 5.12 -25.28
CA ALA A 223 14.22 4.56 -24.72
C ALA A 223 14.24 3.02 -24.80
N LEU A 224 13.13 2.35 -24.54
CA LEU A 224 13.00 0.90 -24.65
C LEU A 224 13.22 0.44 -26.10
N THR A 225 12.49 1.03 -27.06
CA THR A 225 12.57 0.64 -28.48
C THR A 225 13.93 0.88 -29.12
N GLN A 226 14.70 1.88 -28.62
CA GLN A 226 16.06 2.17 -29.10
C GLN A 226 17.14 1.34 -28.40
N THR A 227 16.86 0.76 -27.25
CA THR A 227 17.88 0.12 -26.41
C THR A 227 17.80 -1.39 -26.40
N LEU A 228 16.58 -1.93 -26.34
CA LEU A 228 16.35 -3.38 -26.29
C LEU A 228 16.70 -4.06 -27.60
N GLN A 229 17.11 -5.32 -27.51
CA GLN A 229 17.32 -6.18 -28.67
C GLN A 229 15.98 -6.50 -29.36
N THR A 230 16.02 -6.74 -30.66
CA THR A 230 14.81 -6.96 -31.49
C THR A 230 14.00 -8.20 -31.10
N ASN A 231 14.62 -9.17 -30.42
CA ASN A 231 14.01 -10.39 -29.94
C ASN A 231 13.61 -10.36 -28.45
N THR A 232 13.84 -9.25 -27.74
CA THR A 232 13.38 -9.08 -26.36
C THR A 232 11.86 -8.91 -26.35
N ARG A 233 11.21 -9.64 -25.47
CA ARG A 233 9.74 -9.64 -25.26
C ARG A 233 9.35 -8.78 -24.10
#